data_b12ae3bef4cbe72511c0e55f450adcab
#
_entry.id   b12ae3bef4cbe72511c0e55f450adcab
#
_cell.length_a   1.000
_cell.length_b   1.000
_cell.length_c   1.000
_cell.angle_alpha   90.00
_cell.angle_beta   90.00
_cell.angle_gamma   90.00
#
_symmetry.space_group_name_H-M   'P 1'
#
loop_
_entity.id
_entity.type
_entity.pdbx_description
1 polymer ?
#
loop_
_entity_poly.entity_id
_entity_poly.type
_entity_poly.pdbx_seq_one_letter_code
_entity_poly.pdbx_strand_id
1 'polypeptide(L)'
;MINDVAKVINNDPQIGDKLKVVFIPNYSVSLAQLIIPAADLSEQISLAGTEASGTSNMKFALNGALTIGTLDGANVEMLDHVGADNIFIFGNTAEEVEELRRQGYKPREYYEKDEELHQVLTQIGSGVFSPEDPGRYRDLVDSLINFGDHYQVLADYRSYVDCQDKVDELYERQEEWTAKAMLNIANMGYFSSDRTIKEYADHIWHIAVSYTHLRAHETGRN
;
A
#
# COMPACT_ATOMS: atom_id res chain seq x y z
N MET A 1 11.63 7.30 12.42
CA MET A 1 11.39 8.31 11.37
C MET A 1 9.93 8.81 11.37
N ILE A 2 8.89 7.96 11.22
CA ILE A 2 7.48 8.40 11.10
C ILE A 2 7.07 9.41 12.17
N ASN A 3 7.36 9.14 13.45
CA ASN A 3 7.02 10.06 14.54
C ASN A 3 7.78 11.40 14.49
N ASP A 4 8.99 11.40 13.97
CA ASP A 4 9.77 12.64 13.86
C ASP A 4 9.32 13.47 12.64
N VAL A 5 8.96 12.81 11.53
CA VAL A 5 8.25 13.45 10.41
C VAL A 5 6.92 14.05 10.88
N ALA A 6 6.14 13.29 11.65
CA ALA A 6 4.89 13.76 12.24
C ALA A 6 5.07 14.99 13.10
N LYS A 7 6.13 15.08 13.91
CA LYS A 7 6.43 16.27 14.72
C LYS A 7 6.68 17.50 13.87
N VAL A 8 7.41 17.38 12.78
CA VAL A 8 7.70 18.50 11.88
C VAL A 8 6.43 18.92 11.16
N ILE A 9 5.76 18.00 10.46
CA ILE A 9 4.59 18.31 9.63
C ILE A 9 3.42 18.83 10.46
N ASN A 10 3.09 18.14 11.55
CA ASN A 10 1.91 18.49 12.35
C ASN A 10 2.04 19.80 13.11
N ASN A 11 3.26 20.35 13.26
CA ASN A 11 3.53 21.62 13.92
C ASN A 11 3.93 22.74 12.95
N ASP A 12 4.00 22.48 11.65
CA ASP A 12 4.32 23.50 10.66
C ASP A 12 3.10 24.42 10.44
N PRO A 13 3.22 25.75 10.74
CA PRO A 13 2.10 26.67 10.56
C PRO A 13 1.71 26.90 9.10
N GLN A 14 2.59 26.60 8.14
CA GLN A 14 2.26 26.70 6.71
C GLN A 14 1.40 25.53 6.25
N ILE A 15 1.63 24.36 6.81
CA ILE A 15 0.83 23.15 6.57
C ILE A 15 -0.52 23.25 7.30
N GLY A 16 -0.50 23.68 8.56
CA GLY A 16 -1.70 23.81 9.39
C GLY A 16 -2.47 22.50 9.49
N ASP A 17 -3.76 22.55 9.14
CA ASP A 17 -4.65 21.39 9.18
C ASP A 17 -4.79 20.66 7.82
N LYS A 18 -4.02 21.05 6.80
CA LYS A 18 -4.11 20.46 5.46
C LYS A 18 -3.54 19.04 5.40
N LEU A 19 -2.54 18.74 6.24
CA LEU A 19 -1.90 17.44 6.31
C LEU A 19 -1.62 17.08 7.76
N LYS A 20 -1.96 15.85 8.14
CA LYS A 20 -1.60 15.27 9.44
C LYS A 20 -0.94 13.92 9.23
N VAL A 21 0.18 13.71 9.88
CA VAL A 21 0.87 12.42 9.96
C VAL A 21 0.61 11.80 11.31
N VAL A 22 0.02 10.61 11.33
CA VAL A 22 -0.34 9.91 12.56
C VAL A 22 0.20 8.49 12.53
N PHE A 23 0.98 8.13 13.53
CA PHE A 23 1.38 6.76 13.79
C PHE A 23 0.49 6.17 14.88
N ILE A 24 -0.34 5.19 14.52
CA ILE A 24 -1.28 4.57 15.46
C ILE A 24 -0.55 3.46 16.23
N PRO A 25 -0.36 3.60 17.55
CA PRO A 25 0.33 2.60 18.36
C PRO A 25 -0.55 1.35 18.58
N ASN A 26 0.10 0.23 18.84
CA ASN A 26 -0.56 -1.04 19.19
C ASN A 26 -1.64 -1.47 18.19
N TYR A 27 -1.32 -1.40 16.89
CA TYR A 27 -2.24 -1.90 15.86
C TYR A 27 -2.75 -3.30 16.21
N SER A 28 -4.06 -3.46 16.15
CA SER A 28 -4.77 -4.68 16.52
C SER A 28 -5.99 -4.89 15.64
N VAL A 29 -6.59 -6.05 15.69
CA VAL A 29 -7.85 -6.34 14.96
C VAL A 29 -8.94 -5.31 15.31
N SER A 30 -9.07 -4.94 16.59
CA SER A 30 -10.06 -3.95 17.03
C SER A 30 -9.82 -2.56 16.44
N LEU A 31 -8.55 -2.15 16.32
CA LEU A 31 -8.19 -0.88 15.65
C LEU A 31 -8.39 -0.98 14.13
N ALA A 32 -8.04 -2.10 13.52
CA ALA A 32 -8.27 -2.34 12.10
C ALA A 32 -9.75 -2.19 11.70
N GLN A 33 -10.68 -2.68 12.54
CA GLN A 33 -12.12 -2.56 12.33
C GLN A 33 -12.62 -1.09 12.30
N LEU A 34 -11.87 -0.18 12.93
CA LEU A 34 -12.19 1.27 12.90
C LEU A 34 -11.46 1.99 11.77
N ILE A 35 -10.19 1.64 11.52
CA ILE A 35 -9.33 2.34 10.56
C ILE A 35 -9.72 1.99 9.12
N ILE A 36 -9.90 0.70 8.83
CA ILE A 36 -10.13 0.23 7.45
C ILE A 36 -11.39 0.87 6.83
N PRO A 37 -12.55 0.91 7.51
CA PRO A 37 -13.74 1.55 6.94
C PRO A 37 -13.65 3.08 6.82
N ALA A 38 -12.65 3.70 7.47
CA ALA A 38 -12.44 5.15 7.45
C ALA A 38 -11.41 5.60 6.40
N ALA A 39 -10.80 4.67 5.69
CA ALA A 39 -9.77 4.98 4.71
C ALA A 39 -10.36 5.22 3.31
N ASP A 40 -9.88 6.25 2.63
CA ASP A 40 -10.18 6.52 1.23
C ASP A 40 -9.21 5.82 0.29
N LEU A 41 -7.94 5.73 0.68
CA LEU A 41 -6.85 5.14 -0.10
C LEU A 41 -6.08 4.10 0.72
N SER A 42 -5.69 3.03 0.07
CA SER A 42 -4.86 1.94 0.61
C SER A 42 -3.55 1.85 -0.16
N GLU A 43 -2.41 1.99 0.53
CA GLU A 43 -1.09 1.87 -0.07
C GLU A 43 -0.53 0.46 0.12
N GLN A 44 -0.24 -0.24 -0.99
CA GLN A 44 0.23 -1.61 -1.07
C GLN A 44 1.54 -1.64 -1.88
N ILE A 45 2.63 -1.27 -1.22
CA ILE A 45 3.88 -0.82 -1.82
C ILE A 45 5.05 -1.80 -1.67
N SER A 46 4.79 -3.10 -1.58
CA SER A 46 5.86 -4.12 -1.59
C SER A 46 6.62 -4.10 -2.92
N LEU A 47 7.89 -4.50 -2.89
CA LEU A 47 8.63 -4.73 -4.13
C LEU A 47 8.00 -5.91 -4.88
N ALA A 48 7.70 -5.74 -6.16
CA ALA A 48 7.06 -6.78 -6.97
C ALA A 48 7.85 -8.11 -6.92
N GLY A 49 7.13 -9.20 -6.63
CA GLY A 49 7.69 -10.53 -6.42
C GLY A 49 8.09 -10.85 -4.97
N THR A 50 7.80 -9.99 -4.00
CA THR A 50 8.19 -10.23 -2.58
C THR A 50 6.99 -10.52 -1.67
N GLU A 51 5.79 -10.07 -1.99
CA GLU A 51 4.58 -10.35 -1.22
C GLU A 51 3.81 -11.52 -1.82
N ALA A 52 3.55 -12.55 -1.02
CA ALA A 52 2.86 -13.75 -1.51
C ALA A 52 1.38 -13.50 -1.82
N SER A 53 0.70 -12.67 -1.04
CA SER A 53 -0.71 -12.33 -1.20
C SER A 53 -1.05 -10.96 -0.61
N GLY A 54 -0.76 -10.73 0.65
CA GLY A 54 -1.34 -9.66 1.43
C GLY A 54 -2.76 -9.98 1.88
N THR A 55 -3.24 -9.27 2.87
CA THR A 55 -4.63 -9.37 3.36
C THR A 55 -5.27 -8.01 3.57
N SER A 56 -4.48 -6.97 3.83
CA SER A 56 -4.97 -5.61 4.03
C SER A 56 -5.55 -5.02 2.75
N ASN A 57 -4.92 -5.26 1.60
CA ASN A 57 -5.40 -4.83 0.29
C ASN A 57 -6.86 -5.21 0.04
N MET A 58 -7.20 -6.50 0.22
CA MET A 58 -8.57 -7.00 0.06
C MET A 58 -9.55 -6.38 1.08
N LYS A 59 -9.12 -6.21 2.35
CA LYS A 59 -9.95 -5.63 3.40
C LYS A 59 -10.26 -4.16 3.13
N PHE A 60 -9.28 -3.37 2.70
CA PHE A 60 -9.46 -1.98 2.34
C PHE A 60 -10.40 -1.83 1.14
N ALA A 61 -10.19 -2.61 0.09
CA ALA A 61 -11.04 -2.57 -1.11
C ALA A 61 -12.49 -2.99 -0.82
N LEU A 62 -12.71 -4.02 0.02
CA LEU A 62 -14.04 -4.42 0.50
C LEU A 62 -14.74 -3.30 1.28
N ASN A 63 -14.01 -2.39 1.89
CA ASN A 63 -14.54 -1.27 2.66
C ASN A 63 -14.54 0.06 1.89
N GLY A 64 -14.25 0.03 0.59
CA GLY A 64 -14.39 1.19 -0.30
C GLY A 64 -13.15 2.04 -0.50
N ALA A 65 -12.01 1.69 0.11
CA ALA A 65 -10.76 2.34 -0.19
C ALA A 65 -10.26 1.92 -1.58
N LEU A 66 -9.84 2.89 -2.40
CA LEU A 66 -9.11 2.60 -3.61
C LEU A 66 -7.68 2.16 -3.28
N THR A 67 -7.09 1.34 -4.13
CA THR A 67 -5.74 0.82 -3.91
C THR A 67 -4.74 1.53 -4.83
N ILE A 68 -3.65 2.05 -4.25
CA ILE A 68 -2.42 2.34 -4.97
C ILE A 68 -1.38 1.28 -4.58
N GLY A 69 -0.77 0.63 -5.55
CA GLY A 69 0.15 -0.47 -5.25
C GLY A 69 0.96 -0.94 -6.45
N THR A 70 1.92 -1.79 -6.16
CA THR A 70 2.70 -2.51 -7.14
C THR A 70 1.95 -3.76 -7.63
N LEU A 71 2.36 -4.32 -8.77
CA LEU A 71 1.88 -5.62 -9.26
C LEU A 71 2.53 -6.75 -8.44
N ASP A 72 2.08 -6.91 -7.20
CA ASP A 72 2.58 -7.88 -6.24
C ASP A 72 1.45 -8.45 -5.38
N GLY A 73 1.61 -9.68 -4.92
CA GLY A 73 0.59 -10.36 -4.13
C GLY A 73 -0.79 -10.34 -4.77
N ALA A 74 -1.83 -10.19 -3.97
CA ALA A 74 -3.21 -10.17 -4.45
C ALA A 74 -3.59 -8.91 -5.25
N ASN A 75 -2.72 -7.90 -5.34
CA ASN A 75 -2.96 -6.74 -6.21
C ASN A 75 -3.05 -7.17 -7.69
N VAL A 76 -2.38 -8.24 -8.08
CA VAL A 76 -2.44 -8.80 -9.43
C VAL A 76 -3.86 -9.26 -9.75
N GLU A 77 -4.44 -10.11 -8.89
CA GLU A 77 -5.81 -10.57 -9.07
C GLU A 77 -6.83 -9.45 -8.87
N MET A 78 -6.55 -8.49 -7.98
CA MET A 78 -7.42 -7.32 -7.81
C MET A 78 -7.51 -6.52 -9.10
N LEU A 79 -6.39 -6.28 -9.78
CA LEU A 79 -6.35 -5.60 -11.09
C LEU A 79 -7.24 -6.31 -12.11
N ASP A 80 -7.18 -7.66 -12.17
CA ASP A 80 -7.98 -8.46 -13.09
C ASP A 80 -9.50 -8.33 -12.80
N HIS A 81 -9.86 -8.22 -11.53
CA HIS A 81 -11.27 -8.18 -11.13
C HIS A 81 -11.89 -6.80 -11.18
N VAL A 82 -11.15 -5.74 -10.84
CA VAL A 82 -11.69 -4.37 -10.83
C VAL A 82 -11.43 -3.64 -12.15
N GLY A 83 -10.45 -4.08 -12.94
CA GLY A 83 -10.00 -3.44 -14.17
C GLY A 83 -9.03 -2.27 -13.92
N ALA A 84 -8.18 -2.00 -14.89
CA ALA A 84 -7.07 -1.05 -14.80
C ALA A 84 -7.51 0.40 -14.49
N ASP A 85 -8.73 0.76 -14.84
CA ASP A 85 -9.26 2.11 -14.56
C ASP A 85 -9.68 2.32 -13.10
N ASN A 86 -9.73 1.25 -12.28
CA ASN A 86 -10.29 1.30 -10.93
C ASN A 86 -9.27 0.95 -9.83
N ILE A 87 -8.00 0.84 -10.19
CA ILE A 87 -6.86 0.61 -9.30
C ILE A 87 -5.66 1.41 -9.82
N PHE A 88 -4.83 1.91 -8.93
CA PHE A 88 -3.63 2.66 -9.28
C PHE A 88 -2.41 1.77 -9.17
N ILE A 89 -1.82 1.41 -10.30
CA ILE A 89 -0.63 0.55 -10.36
C ILE A 89 0.59 1.38 -10.70
N PHE A 90 1.69 1.15 -10.00
CA PHE A 90 2.97 1.77 -10.22
C PHE A 90 4.12 0.77 -10.04
N GLY A 91 5.34 1.21 -10.36
CA GLY A 91 6.57 0.49 -10.14
C GLY A 91 6.86 -0.58 -11.18
N ASN A 92 7.99 -1.24 -10.99
CA ASN A 92 8.46 -2.31 -11.86
C ASN A 92 7.67 -3.60 -11.62
N THR A 93 7.50 -4.41 -12.66
CA THR A 93 7.01 -5.79 -12.55
C THR A 93 8.06 -6.71 -11.91
N ALA A 94 7.67 -7.90 -11.49
CA ALA A 94 8.61 -8.87 -10.92
C ALA A 94 9.73 -9.25 -11.90
N GLU A 95 9.42 -9.34 -13.18
CA GLU A 95 10.39 -9.60 -14.24
C GLU A 95 11.39 -8.44 -14.42
N GLU A 96 10.90 -7.20 -14.37
CA GLU A 96 11.75 -6.00 -14.47
C GLU A 96 12.64 -5.84 -13.23
N VAL A 97 12.14 -6.15 -12.04
CA VAL A 97 12.91 -6.19 -10.79
C VAL A 97 14.09 -7.16 -10.91
N GLU A 98 13.84 -8.38 -11.40
CA GLU A 98 14.89 -9.38 -11.61
C GLU A 98 15.87 -8.98 -12.72
N GLU A 99 15.37 -8.34 -13.77
CA GLU A 99 16.23 -7.82 -14.85
C GLU A 99 17.17 -6.72 -14.34
N LEU A 100 16.65 -5.76 -13.56
CA LEU A 100 17.48 -4.72 -12.94
C LEU A 100 18.56 -5.31 -12.04
N ARG A 101 18.24 -6.37 -11.28
CA ARG A 101 19.25 -7.09 -10.47
C ARG A 101 20.34 -7.74 -11.32
N ARG A 102 19.95 -8.39 -12.42
CA ARG A 102 20.90 -9.05 -13.34
C ARG A 102 21.81 -8.06 -14.05
N GLN A 103 21.31 -6.88 -14.38
CA GLN A 103 22.08 -5.80 -15.00
C GLN A 103 22.99 -5.07 -14.01
N GLY A 104 22.85 -5.34 -12.72
CA GLY A 104 23.59 -4.66 -11.66
C GLY A 104 22.93 -3.32 -11.29
N TYR A 105 21.77 -3.39 -10.63
CA TYR A 105 21.03 -2.24 -10.16
C TYR A 105 21.91 -1.23 -9.41
N LYS A 106 21.81 0.04 -9.78
CA LYS A 106 22.60 1.13 -9.22
C LYS A 106 21.70 2.23 -8.66
N PRO A 107 21.32 2.15 -7.39
CA PRO A 107 20.39 3.10 -6.78
C PRO A 107 20.87 4.55 -6.84
N ARG A 108 22.19 4.77 -6.77
CA ARG A 108 22.77 6.12 -6.85
C ARG A 108 22.43 6.84 -8.16
N GLU A 109 22.29 6.13 -9.28
CA GLU A 109 21.92 6.75 -10.55
C GLU A 109 20.50 7.32 -10.52
N TYR A 110 19.56 6.69 -9.80
CA TYR A 110 18.20 7.22 -9.60
C TYR A 110 18.22 8.46 -8.71
N TYR A 111 18.96 8.39 -7.60
CA TYR A 111 19.15 9.53 -6.69
C TYR A 111 19.74 10.76 -7.38
N GLU A 112 20.72 10.59 -8.29
CA GLU A 112 21.40 11.68 -8.98
C GLU A 112 20.57 12.26 -10.14
N LYS A 113 19.67 11.48 -10.74
CA LYS A 113 18.84 11.91 -11.87
C LYS A 113 17.54 12.60 -11.48
N ASP A 114 17.03 12.33 -10.30
CA ASP A 114 15.74 12.84 -9.83
C ASP A 114 15.96 13.89 -8.73
N GLU A 115 15.67 15.17 -9.07
CA GLU A 115 15.90 16.29 -8.16
C GLU A 115 15.04 16.22 -6.90
N GLU A 116 13.80 15.75 -7.02
CA GLU A 116 12.88 15.61 -5.88
C GLU A 116 13.34 14.50 -4.95
N LEU A 117 13.66 13.33 -5.48
CA LEU A 117 14.23 12.22 -4.71
C LEU A 117 15.54 12.63 -4.02
N HIS A 118 16.40 13.36 -4.73
CA HIS A 118 17.62 13.93 -4.16
C HIS A 118 17.31 14.84 -2.96
N GLN A 119 16.35 15.75 -3.11
CA GLN A 119 15.94 16.65 -2.04
C GLN A 119 15.37 15.89 -0.83
N VAL A 120 14.49 14.92 -1.06
CA VAL A 120 13.88 14.09 0.00
C VAL A 120 14.95 13.37 0.81
N LEU A 121 15.86 12.64 0.15
CA LEU A 121 16.91 11.90 0.84
C LEU A 121 17.93 12.82 1.53
N THR A 122 18.21 13.99 0.94
CA THR A 122 19.04 15.01 1.57
C THR A 122 18.39 15.55 2.85
N GLN A 123 17.11 15.85 2.83
CA GLN A 123 16.38 16.31 4.03
C GLN A 123 16.36 15.24 5.13
N ILE A 124 16.15 13.98 4.78
CA ILE A 124 16.20 12.87 5.74
C ILE A 124 17.59 12.76 6.37
N GLY A 125 18.65 12.79 5.54
CA GLY A 125 20.03 12.58 5.98
C GLY A 125 20.67 13.79 6.68
N SER A 126 20.15 15.00 6.49
CA SER A 126 20.69 16.25 7.07
C SER A 126 20.10 16.64 8.43
N GLY A 127 19.14 15.85 8.94
CA GLY A 127 18.55 16.10 10.26
C GLY A 127 17.36 17.07 10.27
N VAL A 128 16.76 17.39 9.13
CA VAL A 128 15.52 18.19 9.05
C VAL A 128 14.44 17.61 9.96
N PHE A 129 14.29 16.29 9.99
CA PHE A 129 13.32 15.59 10.83
C PHE A 129 13.88 15.18 12.21
N SER A 130 15.15 15.45 12.49
CA SER A 130 15.82 15.12 13.76
C SER A 130 16.88 16.17 14.12
N PRO A 131 16.50 17.43 14.35
CA PRO A 131 17.46 18.53 14.54
C PRO A 131 18.35 18.35 15.78
N GLU A 132 17.86 17.63 16.80
CA GLU A 132 18.63 17.33 18.02
C GLU A 132 19.68 16.22 17.80
N ASP A 133 19.53 15.42 16.74
CA ASP A 133 20.45 14.36 16.34
C ASP A 133 20.48 14.25 14.80
N PRO A 134 21.21 15.13 14.12
CA PRO A 134 21.21 15.21 12.66
C PRO A 134 21.71 13.93 11.96
N GLY A 135 22.43 13.08 12.68
CA GLY A 135 22.93 11.80 12.17
C GLY A 135 21.95 10.64 12.24
N ARG A 136 20.82 10.79 12.92
CA ARG A 136 19.90 9.71 13.27
C ARG A 136 19.46 8.83 12.10
N TYR A 137 19.27 9.41 10.92
CA TYR A 137 18.74 8.71 9.73
C TYR A 137 19.77 8.50 8.64
N ARG A 138 21.08 8.67 8.93
CA ARG A 138 22.14 8.43 7.94
C ARG A 138 22.17 6.98 7.48
N ASP A 139 22.07 6.03 8.38
CA ASP A 139 22.08 4.61 8.04
C ASP A 139 20.92 4.23 7.13
N LEU A 140 19.74 4.88 7.31
CA LEU A 140 18.60 4.69 6.41
C LEU A 140 18.91 5.20 5.00
N VAL A 141 19.43 6.41 4.88
CA VAL A 141 19.82 6.99 3.58
C VAL A 141 20.94 6.18 2.94
N ASP A 142 21.95 5.76 3.73
CA ASP A 142 23.04 4.93 3.25
C ASP A 142 22.56 3.55 2.77
N SER A 143 21.55 2.96 3.41
CA SER A 143 20.96 1.69 2.96
C SER A 143 20.34 1.79 1.57
N LEU A 144 19.81 2.97 1.22
CA LEU A 144 19.20 3.24 -0.07
C LEU A 144 20.25 3.61 -1.13
N ILE A 145 21.21 4.51 -0.81
CA ILE A 145 22.14 5.05 -1.81
C ILE A 145 23.40 4.20 -1.95
N ASN A 146 23.97 3.74 -0.81
CA ASN A 146 25.32 3.15 -0.74
C ASN A 146 25.33 1.65 -0.56
N PHE A 147 24.29 1.06 0.06
CA PHE A 147 24.25 -0.37 0.40
C PHE A 147 23.25 -1.17 -0.46
N GLY A 148 22.89 -0.62 -1.61
CA GLY A 148 22.29 -1.39 -2.69
C GLY A 148 20.76 -1.35 -2.79
N ASP A 149 20.07 -0.61 -1.90
CA ASP A 149 18.60 -0.48 -1.97
C ASP A 149 17.91 -1.83 -2.25
N HIS A 150 17.98 -2.73 -1.29
CA HIS A 150 17.55 -4.11 -1.46
C HIS A 150 16.14 -4.27 -2.02
N TYR A 151 15.25 -3.34 -1.69
CA TYR A 151 13.87 -3.30 -2.16
C TYR A 151 13.64 -2.42 -3.38
N GLN A 152 14.69 -1.95 -4.05
CA GLN A 152 14.65 -1.11 -5.25
C GLN A 152 13.67 0.09 -5.14
N VAL A 153 13.58 0.65 -3.93
CA VAL A 153 12.65 1.77 -3.61
C VAL A 153 12.92 2.97 -4.50
N LEU A 154 14.21 3.24 -4.81
CA LEU A 154 14.57 4.38 -5.63
C LEU A 154 14.20 4.18 -7.11
N ALA A 155 14.15 2.93 -7.57
CA ALA A 155 13.73 2.63 -8.95
C ALA A 155 12.23 2.88 -9.15
N ASP A 156 11.41 2.61 -8.13
CA ASP A 156 9.96 2.76 -8.20
C ASP A 156 9.49 4.19 -7.82
N TYR A 157 10.37 5.02 -7.24
CA TYR A 157 10.00 6.31 -6.66
C TYR A 157 9.26 7.23 -7.64
N ARG A 158 9.80 7.47 -8.83
CA ARG A 158 9.17 8.38 -9.80
C ARG A 158 7.81 7.86 -10.25
N SER A 159 7.71 6.56 -10.54
CA SER A 159 6.45 5.92 -10.89
C SER A 159 5.40 6.04 -9.78
N TYR A 160 5.84 5.95 -8.52
CA TYR A 160 4.97 6.15 -7.35
C TYR A 160 4.45 7.60 -7.30
N VAL A 161 5.33 8.60 -7.42
CA VAL A 161 4.93 10.02 -7.41
C VAL A 161 3.95 10.33 -8.53
N ASP A 162 4.28 9.93 -9.78
CA ASP A 162 3.41 10.13 -10.94
C ASP A 162 2.05 9.41 -10.78
N CYS A 163 2.00 8.34 -10.00
CA CYS A 163 0.77 7.63 -9.67
C CYS A 163 -0.03 8.35 -8.59
N GLN A 164 0.63 8.93 -7.58
CA GLN A 164 -0.01 9.76 -6.55
C GLN A 164 -0.65 11.01 -7.14
N ASP A 165 -0.03 11.65 -8.13
CA ASP A 165 -0.63 12.78 -8.85
C ASP A 165 -1.97 12.39 -9.48
N LYS A 166 -2.08 11.20 -10.05
CA LYS A 166 -3.36 10.67 -10.59
C LYS A 166 -4.39 10.40 -9.49
N VAL A 167 -3.94 9.94 -8.33
CA VAL A 167 -4.80 9.76 -7.15
C VAL A 167 -5.38 11.09 -6.71
N ASP A 168 -4.54 12.12 -6.58
CA ASP A 168 -4.93 13.47 -6.17
C ASP A 168 -5.93 14.07 -7.17
N GLU A 169 -5.63 13.99 -8.46
CA GLU A 169 -6.56 14.46 -9.51
C GLU A 169 -7.92 13.77 -9.46
N LEU A 170 -7.95 12.46 -9.20
CA LEU A 170 -9.21 11.72 -9.09
C LEU A 170 -9.94 12.06 -7.80
N TYR A 171 -9.22 12.25 -6.68
CA TYR A 171 -9.82 12.55 -5.39
C TYR A 171 -10.60 13.87 -5.40
N GLU A 172 -10.18 14.85 -6.20
CA GLU A 172 -10.93 16.09 -6.41
C GLU A 172 -12.29 15.86 -7.12
N ARG A 173 -12.44 14.75 -7.85
CA ARG A 173 -13.69 14.37 -8.54
C ARG A 173 -14.45 13.31 -7.75
N GLN A 174 -15.08 13.73 -6.65
CA GLN A 174 -15.69 12.85 -5.65
C GLN A 174 -16.76 11.88 -6.20
N GLU A 175 -17.49 12.26 -7.24
CA GLU A 175 -18.47 11.37 -7.91
C GLU A 175 -17.77 10.20 -8.62
N GLU A 176 -16.66 10.47 -9.32
CA GLU A 176 -15.86 9.44 -9.99
C GLU A 176 -15.16 8.55 -8.96
N TRP A 177 -14.60 9.15 -7.89
CA TRP A 177 -14.00 8.42 -6.78
C TRP A 177 -14.99 7.43 -6.18
N THR A 178 -16.16 7.90 -5.83
CA THR A 178 -17.24 7.09 -5.25
C THR A 178 -17.66 5.97 -6.20
N ALA A 179 -17.82 6.25 -7.49
CA ALA A 179 -18.17 5.23 -8.48
C ALA A 179 -17.12 4.12 -8.56
N LYS A 180 -15.82 4.47 -8.55
CA LYS A 180 -14.74 3.49 -8.55
C LYS A 180 -14.69 2.70 -7.24
N ALA A 181 -14.89 3.35 -6.09
CA ALA A 181 -14.98 2.69 -4.79
C ALA A 181 -16.11 1.64 -4.77
N MET A 182 -17.29 1.99 -5.27
CA MET A 182 -18.42 1.06 -5.39
C MET A 182 -18.12 -0.11 -6.33
N LEU A 183 -17.45 0.14 -7.47
CA LEU A 183 -17.03 -0.92 -8.39
C LEU A 183 -16.01 -1.86 -7.72
N ASN A 184 -15.07 -1.33 -6.96
CA ASN A 184 -14.12 -2.13 -6.19
C ASN A 184 -14.86 -3.05 -5.21
N ILE A 185 -15.74 -2.50 -4.37
CA ILE A 185 -16.55 -3.30 -3.42
C ILE A 185 -17.30 -4.41 -4.15
N ALA A 186 -17.99 -4.09 -5.25
CA ALA A 186 -18.81 -5.04 -6.00
C ALA A 186 -17.99 -6.21 -6.58
N ASN A 187 -16.73 -5.97 -6.94
CA ASN A 187 -15.85 -6.98 -7.55
C ASN A 187 -14.97 -7.73 -6.54
N MET A 188 -14.96 -7.33 -5.26
CA MET A 188 -14.18 -8.00 -4.22
C MET A 188 -14.76 -9.33 -3.74
N GLY A 189 -15.91 -9.77 -4.24
CA GLY A 189 -16.51 -11.08 -3.93
C GLY A 189 -15.59 -12.27 -4.23
N TYR A 190 -14.69 -12.12 -5.19
CA TYR A 190 -13.64 -13.13 -5.50
C TYR A 190 -12.77 -13.42 -4.27
N PHE A 191 -12.49 -12.45 -3.43
CA PHE A 191 -11.64 -12.57 -2.23
C PHE A 191 -12.41 -12.97 -0.98
N SER A 192 -13.65 -13.46 -1.14
CA SER A 192 -14.45 -13.99 -0.03
C SER A 192 -13.82 -15.27 0.54
N SER A 193 -13.73 -15.36 1.86
CA SER A 193 -13.28 -16.57 2.54
C SER A 193 -14.23 -17.76 2.30
N ASP A 194 -15.52 -17.50 2.13
CA ASP A 194 -16.51 -18.55 1.82
C ASP A 194 -16.23 -19.20 0.47
N ARG A 195 -15.90 -18.39 -0.56
CA ARG A 195 -15.47 -18.90 -1.85
C ARG A 195 -14.21 -19.77 -1.72
N THR A 196 -13.20 -19.26 -1.03
CA THR A 196 -11.92 -19.97 -0.84
C THR A 196 -12.12 -21.32 -0.17
N ILE A 197 -12.89 -21.36 0.92
CA ILE A 197 -13.17 -22.62 1.63
C ILE A 197 -13.99 -23.59 0.78
N LYS A 198 -14.95 -23.08 0.00
CA LYS A 198 -15.73 -23.90 -0.92
C LYS A 198 -14.85 -24.53 -2.01
N GLU A 199 -13.95 -23.73 -2.60
CA GLU A 199 -13.01 -24.26 -3.61
C GLU A 199 -12.06 -25.30 -3.02
N TYR A 200 -11.55 -25.10 -1.80
CA TYR A 200 -10.77 -26.13 -1.12
C TYR A 200 -11.58 -27.40 -0.88
N ALA A 201 -12.84 -27.28 -0.44
CA ALA A 201 -13.69 -28.43 -0.22
C ALA A 201 -13.96 -29.19 -1.53
N ASP A 202 -14.27 -28.49 -2.61
CA ASP A 202 -14.65 -29.08 -3.89
C ASP A 202 -13.42 -29.65 -4.65
N HIS A 203 -12.30 -28.92 -4.69
CA HIS A 203 -11.17 -29.23 -5.57
C HIS A 203 -10.00 -29.93 -4.89
N ILE A 204 -9.85 -29.79 -3.56
CA ILE A 204 -8.72 -30.33 -2.80
C ILE A 204 -9.17 -31.44 -1.85
N TRP A 205 -10.17 -31.17 -1.02
CA TRP A 205 -10.62 -32.12 -0.01
C TRP A 205 -11.71 -33.07 -0.51
N HIS A 206 -12.39 -32.72 -1.60
CA HIS A 206 -13.50 -33.48 -2.19
C HIS A 206 -14.60 -33.82 -1.17
N ILE A 207 -14.95 -32.86 -0.34
CA ILE A 207 -15.98 -32.98 0.69
C ILE A 207 -17.12 -31.98 0.43
N ALA A 208 -18.36 -32.40 0.70
CA ALA A 208 -19.50 -31.49 0.61
C ALA A 208 -19.48 -30.48 1.75
N VAL A 209 -19.54 -29.17 1.42
CA VAL A 209 -19.71 -28.11 2.42
C VAL A 209 -21.18 -28.03 2.79
N SER A 210 -21.50 -28.34 4.06
CA SER A 210 -22.85 -28.20 4.60
C SER A 210 -22.97 -26.86 5.35
N TYR A 211 -23.81 -25.97 4.84
CA TYR A 211 -24.12 -24.68 5.46
C TYR A 211 -25.10 -24.76 6.65
N THR A 212 -25.58 -25.95 6.99
CA THR A 212 -26.57 -26.12 8.05
C THR A 212 -26.05 -25.78 9.44
N HIS A 213 -24.74 -25.77 9.64
CA HIS A 213 -24.11 -25.45 10.93
C HIS A 213 -23.90 -23.95 11.16
N LEU A 214 -23.85 -23.10 10.13
CA LEU A 214 -23.65 -21.66 10.27
C LEU A 214 -24.92 -20.94 10.75
N ARG A 215 -26.12 -21.48 10.47
CA ARG A 215 -27.39 -20.89 10.94
C ARG A 215 -27.69 -21.14 12.42
N ALA A 216 -27.03 -22.10 13.07
CA ALA A 216 -27.28 -22.43 14.47
C ALA A 216 -26.68 -21.42 15.46
N HIS A 217 -25.69 -20.62 15.04
CA HIS A 217 -25.06 -19.61 15.89
C HIS A 217 -25.73 -18.23 15.85
N GLU A 218 -26.54 -17.95 14.83
CA GLU A 218 -27.26 -16.65 14.73
C GLU A 218 -28.55 -16.60 15.57
N THR A 219 -29.08 -17.76 16.00
CA THR A 219 -30.34 -17.82 16.77
C THR A 219 -30.14 -17.82 18.30
N GLY A 220 -28.94 -17.66 18.78
CA GLY A 220 -28.60 -17.76 20.21
C GLY A 220 -28.45 -16.42 20.97
N ARG A 221 -28.99 -15.31 20.45
CA ARG A 221 -29.07 -14.05 21.21
C ARG A 221 -30.49 -13.55 21.26
N ASN A 222 -31.19 -13.98 22.30
CA ASN A 222 -32.28 -13.26 22.95
C ASN A 222 -31.76 -12.72 24.28
#